data_1d5cb27b3b3aff32e83eff925d36fce7
#
_entry.id   1d5cb27b3b3aff32e83eff925d36fce7
#
_cell.length_a   1.000
_cell.length_b   1.000
_cell.length_c   1.000
_cell.angle_alpha   90.00
_cell.angle_beta   90.00
_cell.angle_gamma   90.00
#
_symmetry.space_group_name_H-M   'P 1'
#
loop_
_entity.id
_entity.type
_entity.pdbx_description
1 polymer ?
#
loop_
_entity_poly.entity_id
_entity_poly.type
_entity_poly.pdbx_seq_one_letter_code
_entity_poly.pdbx_strand_id
1 'polypeptide(L)'
;MSLETGIKAKLHTRYPLSSIMIYNGSTVLHYLLGGAGIIIGYNFSSWAGYLFGALYLVFSFVEMYIIMPLTVCPHCVYYKTENSLCVSGLNVVSKRIAREGNPKSFSKRAEGLLCFNNMYIAALIIPIIAILPALIVNFSIPLLVIFVALIALMVFRFFVIFTKIACLHCRAKYICPQAGQMGVREL
;
A
#
# COMPACT_ATOMS: atom_id res chain seq x y z
N MET A 1 19.69 -32.40 12.68
CA MET A 1 19.94 -32.74 11.27
C MET A 1 18.65 -32.41 10.54
N SER A 2 18.42 -31.12 10.27
CA SER A 2 17.23 -30.57 9.61
C SER A 2 17.62 -30.20 8.18
N LEU A 3 17.12 -30.97 7.23
CA LEU A 3 17.16 -30.69 5.79
C LEU A 3 16.24 -29.49 5.53
N GLU A 4 16.74 -28.26 5.71
CA GLU A 4 16.14 -27.08 5.14
C GLU A 4 16.47 -27.04 3.63
N THR A 5 15.66 -27.73 2.83
CA THR A 5 15.54 -27.47 1.40
C THR A 5 14.87 -26.12 1.24
N GLY A 6 15.63 -25.05 1.45
CA GLY A 6 15.17 -23.68 1.21
C GLY A 6 14.88 -23.48 -0.27
N ILE A 7 13.65 -23.77 -0.69
CA ILE A 7 13.15 -23.40 -2.00
C ILE A 7 13.08 -21.87 -2.03
N LYS A 8 14.14 -21.24 -2.55
CA LYS A 8 14.15 -19.76 -2.72
C LYS A 8 12.99 -19.37 -3.63
N ALA A 9 12.14 -18.48 -3.13
CA ALA A 9 10.98 -18.00 -3.86
C ALA A 9 11.40 -17.40 -5.22
N LYS A 10 10.69 -17.77 -6.29
CA LYS A 10 10.95 -17.25 -7.64
C LYS A 10 10.72 -15.74 -7.69
N LEU A 11 11.76 -14.99 -8.04
CA LEU A 11 11.67 -13.54 -8.19
C LEU A 11 11.03 -13.15 -9.54
N HIS A 12 10.02 -12.31 -9.51
CA HIS A 12 9.34 -11.83 -10.71
C HIS A 12 10.05 -10.60 -11.31
N THR A 13 10.41 -10.66 -12.58
CA THR A 13 10.75 -9.47 -13.37
C THR A 13 9.47 -8.75 -13.82
N ARG A 14 8.45 -9.52 -14.16
CA ARG A 14 7.10 -9.06 -14.48
C ARG A 14 6.11 -9.80 -13.61
N TYR A 15 5.33 -9.07 -12.84
CA TYR A 15 4.23 -9.67 -12.10
C TYR A 15 3.10 -10.07 -13.03
N PRO A 16 2.40 -11.18 -12.76
CA PRO A 16 1.20 -11.55 -13.49
C PRO A 16 0.10 -10.50 -13.28
N LEU A 17 -0.74 -10.32 -14.28
CA LEU A 17 -1.80 -9.30 -14.24
C LEU A 17 -2.76 -9.52 -13.05
N SER A 18 -3.05 -10.78 -12.70
CA SER A 18 -3.87 -11.12 -11.54
C SER A 18 -3.31 -10.55 -10.23
N SER A 19 -2.00 -10.66 -10.00
CA SER A 19 -1.34 -10.10 -8.81
C SER A 19 -1.43 -8.58 -8.79
N ILE A 20 -1.28 -7.93 -9.96
CA ILE A 20 -1.41 -6.47 -10.09
C ILE A 20 -2.84 -6.02 -9.81
N MET A 21 -3.82 -6.74 -10.33
CA MET A 21 -5.23 -6.45 -10.10
C MET A 21 -5.63 -6.63 -8.63
N ILE A 22 -5.18 -7.72 -7.99
CA ILE A 22 -5.43 -7.97 -6.56
C ILE A 22 -4.80 -6.85 -5.71
N TYR A 23 -3.55 -6.48 -6.00
CA TYR A 23 -2.84 -5.44 -5.25
C TYR A 23 -3.53 -4.07 -5.39
N ASN A 24 -3.75 -3.60 -6.62
CA ASN A 24 -4.37 -2.29 -6.85
C ASN A 24 -5.87 -2.29 -6.51
N GLY A 25 -6.60 -3.34 -6.86
CA GLY A 25 -8.03 -3.45 -6.56
C GLY A 25 -8.30 -3.39 -5.05
N SER A 26 -7.51 -4.13 -4.25
CA SER A 26 -7.62 -4.05 -2.79
C SER A 26 -7.21 -2.69 -2.22
N THR A 27 -6.26 -1.97 -2.87
CA THR A 27 -5.86 -0.61 -2.47
C THR A 27 -6.98 0.38 -2.74
N VAL A 28 -7.50 0.40 -3.97
CA VAL A 28 -8.59 1.30 -4.38
C VAL A 28 -9.84 1.04 -3.55
N LEU A 29 -10.21 -0.23 -3.35
CA LEU A 29 -11.35 -0.61 -2.51
C LEU A 29 -11.18 -0.11 -1.08
N HIS A 30 -9.99 -0.27 -0.49
CA HIS A 30 -9.71 0.22 0.86
C HIS A 30 -9.87 1.75 0.96
N TYR A 31 -9.35 2.49 -0.01
CA TYR A 31 -9.45 3.95 -0.03
C TYR A 31 -10.90 4.42 -0.20
N LEU A 32 -11.66 3.83 -1.11
CA LEU A 32 -13.07 4.17 -1.33
C LEU A 32 -13.92 3.86 -0.10
N LEU A 33 -13.75 2.68 0.51
CA LEU A 33 -14.46 2.34 1.76
C LEU A 33 -14.05 3.25 2.91
N GLY A 34 -12.76 3.61 3.01
CA GLY A 34 -12.26 4.54 4.01
C GLY A 34 -12.89 5.93 3.87
N GLY A 35 -12.91 6.48 2.66
CA GLY A 35 -13.56 7.77 2.37
C GLY A 35 -15.07 7.74 2.64
N ALA A 36 -15.75 6.69 2.19
CA ALA A 36 -17.18 6.51 2.44
C ALA A 36 -17.49 6.40 3.94
N GLY A 37 -16.67 5.64 4.68
CA GLY A 37 -16.84 5.50 6.13
C GLY A 37 -16.64 6.81 6.89
N ILE A 38 -15.66 7.64 6.49
CA ILE A 38 -15.46 8.98 7.06
C ILE A 38 -16.65 9.87 6.74
N ILE A 39 -17.13 9.89 5.49
CA ILE A 39 -18.29 10.68 5.09
C ILE A 39 -19.51 10.30 5.94
N ILE A 40 -19.84 9.02 6.01
CA ILE A 40 -20.99 8.52 6.76
C ILE A 40 -20.84 8.80 8.26
N GLY A 41 -19.65 8.56 8.82
CA GLY A 41 -19.38 8.72 10.25
C GLY A 41 -19.47 10.16 10.75
N TYR A 42 -19.11 11.13 9.92
CA TYR A 42 -19.07 12.56 10.30
C TYR A 42 -20.13 13.42 9.63
N ASN A 43 -21.11 12.80 8.94
CA ASN A 43 -22.18 13.54 8.25
C ASN A 43 -23.22 14.19 9.19
N PHE A 44 -23.10 13.99 10.51
CA PHE A 44 -23.93 14.68 11.49
C PHE A 44 -23.65 16.20 11.59
N SER A 45 -22.50 16.66 11.08
CA SER A 45 -22.10 18.07 11.05
C SER A 45 -22.09 18.60 9.59
N SER A 46 -23.24 18.57 8.98
CA SER A 46 -23.61 19.11 7.65
C SER A 46 -22.60 18.86 6.51
N TRP A 47 -21.42 19.46 6.48
CA TRP A 47 -20.44 19.35 5.38
C TRP A 47 -19.10 18.74 5.80
N ALA A 48 -18.84 18.62 7.10
CA ALA A 48 -17.54 18.17 7.62
C ALA A 48 -17.18 16.74 7.16
N GLY A 49 -18.15 15.82 7.15
CA GLY A 49 -17.95 14.46 6.65
C GLY A 49 -17.48 14.42 5.21
N TYR A 50 -18.10 15.23 4.34
CA TYR A 50 -17.70 15.32 2.93
C TYR A 50 -16.29 15.91 2.78
N LEU A 51 -15.98 16.96 3.55
CA LEU A 51 -14.65 17.58 3.51
C LEU A 51 -13.56 16.59 3.95
N PHE A 52 -13.71 15.97 5.12
CA PHE A 52 -12.72 15.04 5.64
C PHE A 52 -12.58 13.78 4.78
N GLY A 53 -13.68 13.23 4.28
CA GLY A 53 -13.66 12.11 3.37
C GLY A 53 -12.99 12.45 2.04
N ALA A 54 -13.28 13.62 1.46
CA ALA A 54 -12.64 14.08 0.24
C ALA A 54 -11.13 14.33 0.44
N LEU A 55 -10.73 14.97 1.54
CA LEU A 55 -9.32 15.19 1.88
C LEU A 55 -8.57 13.87 2.05
N TYR A 56 -9.17 12.90 2.72
CA TYR A 56 -8.59 11.56 2.86
C TYR A 56 -8.42 10.88 1.51
N LEU A 57 -9.44 10.90 0.64
CA LEU A 57 -9.37 10.31 -0.70
C LEU A 57 -8.26 10.97 -1.53
N VAL A 58 -8.25 12.30 -1.59
CA VAL A 58 -7.21 13.05 -2.31
C VAL A 58 -5.83 12.69 -1.78
N PHE A 59 -5.62 12.71 -0.46
CA PHE A 59 -4.35 12.33 0.15
C PHE A 59 -3.92 10.91 -0.26
N SER A 60 -4.81 9.93 -0.13
CA SER A 60 -4.48 8.52 -0.40
C SER A 60 -4.17 8.24 -1.87
N PHE A 61 -4.95 8.83 -2.79
CA PHE A 61 -4.70 8.67 -4.22
C PHE A 61 -3.46 9.44 -4.71
N VAL A 62 -3.24 10.65 -4.23
CA VAL A 62 -2.05 11.46 -4.55
C VAL A 62 -0.79 10.76 -4.03
N GLU A 63 -0.81 10.26 -2.81
CA GLU A 63 0.33 9.52 -2.24
C GLU A 63 0.68 8.30 -3.09
N MET A 64 -0.30 7.44 -3.37
CA MET A 64 -0.06 6.18 -4.07
C MET A 64 0.29 6.39 -5.55
N TYR A 65 -0.43 7.25 -6.27
CA TYR A 65 -0.35 7.31 -7.73
C TYR A 65 0.45 8.50 -8.29
N ILE A 66 0.81 9.48 -7.44
CA ILE A 66 1.64 10.63 -7.84
C ILE A 66 2.95 10.64 -7.07
N ILE A 67 2.91 10.65 -5.74
CA ILE A 67 4.11 10.82 -4.91
C ILE A 67 5.01 9.58 -5.01
N MET A 68 4.48 8.38 -4.83
CA MET A 68 5.26 7.14 -4.93
C MET A 68 5.97 6.96 -6.29
N PRO A 69 5.31 7.16 -7.45
CA PRO A 69 5.98 7.11 -8.75
C PRO A 69 7.07 8.17 -8.95
N LEU A 70 6.94 9.35 -8.34
CA LEU A 70 7.90 10.44 -8.48
C LEU A 70 9.12 10.30 -7.55
N THR A 71 8.93 9.70 -6.36
CA THR A 71 9.94 9.77 -5.30
C THR A 71 10.59 8.44 -4.96
N VAL A 72 9.85 7.34 -4.93
CA VAL A 72 10.33 6.01 -4.51
C VAL A 72 10.64 5.13 -5.71
N CYS A 73 9.71 5.03 -6.66
CA CYS A 73 9.86 4.15 -7.82
C CYS A 73 11.11 4.41 -8.67
N PRO A 74 11.59 5.67 -8.86
CA PRO A 74 12.81 5.93 -9.63
C PRO A 74 14.06 5.28 -9.03
N HIS A 75 14.06 5.03 -7.73
CA HIS A 75 15.18 4.41 -7.00
C HIS A 75 15.05 2.88 -6.90
N CYS A 76 13.93 2.32 -7.34
CA CYS A 76 13.66 0.89 -7.25
C CYS A 76 14.36 0.09 -8.35
N VAL A 77 14.72 -1.17 -8.06
CA VAL A 77 15.29 -2.12 -9.03
C VAL A 77 14.43 -2.25 -10.29
N TYR A 78 13.10 -2.20 -10.14
CA TYR A 78 12.17 -2.28 -11.27
C TYR A 78 12.24 -1.07 -12.21
N TYR A 79 12.74 0.06 -11.79
CA TYR A 79 12.93 1.20 -12.68
C TYR A 79 14.04 0.93 -13.70
N LYS A 80 15.17 0.38 -13.24
CA LYS A 80 16.33 0.07 -14.09
C LYS A 80 16.16 -1.16 -14.98
N THR A 81 15.33 -2.10 -14.55
CA THR A 81 15.15 -3.35 -15.28
C THR A 81 14.28 -3.13 -16.52
N GLU A 82 14.80 -3.47 -17.69
CA GLU A 82 14.04 -3.43 -18.95
C GLU A 82 12.86 -4.41 -18.90
N ASN A 83 11.79 -4.06 -19.59
CA ASN A 83 10.56 -4.88 -19.67
C ASN A 83 10.02 -5.36 -18.32
N SER A 84 10.33 -4.65 -17.23
CA SER A 84 9.88 -5.00 -15.89
C SER A 84 8.47 -4.48 -15.61
N LEU A 85 7.75 -5.20 -14.75
CA LEU A 85 6.44 -4.82 -14.26
C LEU A 85 6.34 -5.18 -12.77
N CYS A 86 6.33 -4.18 -11.88
CA CYS A 86 6.19 -4.42 -10.45
C CYS A 86 4.74 -4.74 -10.06
N VAL A 87 4.51 -5.20 -8.85
CA VAL A 87 3.19 -5.61 -8.37
C VAL A 87 2.14 -4.49 -8.39
N SER A 88 2.55 -3.24 -8.20
CA SER A 88 1.65 -2.08 -8.32
C SER A 88 1.54 -1.53 -9.74
N GLY A 89 2.45 -1.90 -10.66
CA GLY A 89 2.54 -1.32 -12.01
C GLY A 89 3.11 0.10 -12.07
N LEU A 90 3.37 0.73 -10.92
CA LEU A 90 3.78 2.15 -10.84
C LEU A 90 5.17 2.42 -11.43
N ASN A 91 6.02 1.40 -11.58
CA ASN A 91 7.30 1.57 -12.26
C ASN A 91 7.15 1.99 -13.73
N VAL A 92 6.07 1.60 -14.40
CA VAL A 92 5.78 2.02 -15.78
C VAL A 92 5.41 3.49 -15.83
N VAL A 93 4.57 3.93 -14.88
CA VAL A 93 4.19 5.35 -14.73
C VAL A 93 5.43 6.18 -14.39
N SER A 94 6.21 5.73 -13.40
CA SER A 94 7.42 6.40 -12.95
C SER A 94 8.43 6.61 -14.09
N LYS A 95 8.65 5.59 -14.94
CA LYS A 95 9.54 5.72 -16.11
C LYS A 95 9.13 6.83 -17.09
N ARG A 96 7.85 7.23 -17.11
CA ARG A 96 7.34 8.29 -18.00
C ARG A 96 7.44 9.68 -17.38
N ILE A 97 7.30 9.79 -16.04
CA ILE A 97 7.14 11.09 -15.37
C ILE A 97 8.34 11.50 -14.50
N ALA A 98 9.21 10.55 -14.13
CA ALA A 98 10.32 10.79 -13.24
C ALA A 98 11.66 10.46 -13.92
N ARG A 99 12.73 11.10 -13.47
CA ARG A 99 14.11 10.77 -13.88
C ARG A 99 14.65 9.63 -13.05
N GLU A 100 15.54 8.83 -13.63
CA GLU A 100 16.20 7.71 -12.96
C GLU A 100 16.91 8.18 -11.68
N GLY A 101 16.65 7.48 -10.58
CA GLY A 101 17.26 7.72 -9.29
C GLY A 101 18.40 6.75 -8.96
N ASN A 102 19.03 6.93 -7.80
CA ASN A 102 20.09 6.05 -7.32
C ASN A 102 19.51 4.89 -6.48
N PRO A 103 19.69 3.60 -6.87
CA PRO A 103 19.20 2.47 -6.10
C PRO A 103 19.76 2.37 -4.67
N LYS A 104 20.97 2.89 -4.44
CA LYS A 104 21.58 2.94 -3.09
C LYS A 104 20.79 3.82 -2.12
N SER A 105 20.02 4.77 -2.62
CA SER A 105 19.17 5.64 -1.80
C SER A 105 17.77 5.06 -1.57
N PHE A 106 17.43 3.90 -2.15
CA PHE A 106 16.11 3.28 -2.01
C PHE A 106 15.78 2.97 -0.56
N SER A 107 16.68 2.30 0.19
CA SER A 107 16.41 1.94 1.58
C SER A 107 16.25 3.19 2.46
N LYS A 108 17.11 4.22 2.29
CA LYS A 108 17.00 5.48 3.04
C LYS A 108 15.67 6.20 2.81
N ARG A 109 15.09 6.11 1.59
CA ARG A 109 13.79 6.69 1.27
C ARG A 109 12.61 5.88 1.77
N ALA A 110 12.84 4.60 2.05
CA ALA A 110 11.88 3.68 2.64
C ALA A 110 11.98 3.57 4.17
N GLU A 111 12.95 4.26 4.80
CA GLU A 111 13.18 4.31 6.25
C GLU A 111 12.81 5.68 6.82
N GLY A 112 12.35 5.71 8.08
CA GLY A 112 12.00 6.93 8.81
C GLY A 112 10.49 7.12 9.01
N LEU A 113 10.12 7.95 10.00
CA LEU A 113 8.74 8.16 10.41
C LEU A 113 7.88 8.77 9.29
N LEU A 114 8.45 9.72 8.54
CA LEU A 114 7.78 10.41 7.43
C LEU A 114 8.26 9.90 6.06
N CYS A 115 8.74 8.65 5.97
CA CYS A 115 9.07 8.09 4.67
C CYS A 115 7.79 7.82 3.86
N PHE A 116 7.90 7.89 2.54
CA PHE A 116 6.75 7.69 1.64
C PHE A 116 6.08 6.32 1.82
N ASN A 117 6.82 5.32 2.26
CA ASN A 117 6.28 4.03 2.56
C ASN A 117 5.41 4.03 3.83
N ASN A 118 5.80 4.77 4.87
CA ASN A 118 4.99 4.95 6.07
C ASN A 118 3.76 5.82 5.79
N MET A 119 3.83 6.80 4.89
CA MET A 119 2.67 7.57 4.44
C MET A 119 1.64 6.68 3.73
N TYR A 120 2.10 5.72 2.92
CA TYR A 120 1.21 4.71 2.34
C TYR A 120 0.54 3.84 3.42
N ILE A 121 1.28 3.40 4.44
CA ILE A 121 0.71 2.67 5.57
C ILE A 121 -0.26 3.56 6.36
N ALA A 122 0.08 4.83 6.57
CA ALA A 122 -0.80 5.80 7.19
C ALA A 122 -2.13 5.95 6.43
N ALA A 123 -2.09 5.99 5.10
CA ALA A 123 -3.30 6.02 4.27
C ALA A 123 -4.22 4.80 4.48
N LEU A 124 -3.66 3.64 4.87
CA LEU A 124 -4.44 2.46 5.22
C LEU A 124 -5.00 2.51 6.66
N ILE A 125 -4.29 3.13 7.58
CA ILE A 125 -4.65 3.16 9.01
C ILE A 125 -5.58 4.33 9.34
N ILE A 126 -5.41 5.48 8.71
CA ILE A 126 -6.20 6.71 8.97
C ILE A 126 -7.71 6.46 8.98
N PRO A 127 -8.33 5.77 8.01
CA PRO A 127 -9.78 5.60 8.01
C PRO A 127 -10.25 4.72 9.16
N ILE A 128 -9.45 3.74 9.59
CA ILE A 128 -9.79 2.87 10.74
C ILE A 128 -9.80 3.70 12.02
N ILE A 129 -8.77 4.52 12.23
CA ILE A 129 -8.70 5.41 13.41
C ILE A 129 -9.80 6.47 13.37
N ALA A 130 -10.08 7.04 12.19
CA ALA A 130 -11.09 8.08 12.05
C ALA A 130 -12.51 7.55 12.25
N ILE A 131 -12.82 6.33 11.78
CA ILE A 131 -14.17 5.75 11.88
C ILE A 131 -14.47 5.28 13.32
N LEU A 132 -13.48 4.90 14.11
CA LEU A 132 -13.68 4.38 15.45
C LEU A 132 -14.43 5.37 16.40
N PRO A 133 -14.02 6.65 16.53
CA PRO A 133 -14.79 7.63 17.29
C PRO A 133 -16.19 7.87 16.74
N ALA A 134 -16.31 7.91 15.40
CA ALA A 134 -17.60 8.09 14.74
C ALA A 134 -18.59 6.96 15.05
N LEU A 135 -18.10 5.71 15.15
CA LEU A 135 -18.91 4.56 15.57
C LEU A 135 -19.40 4.68 17.03
N ILE A 136 -18.59 5.28 17.91
CA ILE A 136 -18.98 5.47 19.32
C ILE A 136 -20.05 6.55 19.45
N VAL A 137 -19.91 7.65 18.71
CA VAL A 137 -20.80 8.82 18.81
C VAL A 137 -22.06 8.67 17.96
N ASN A 138 -21.93 8.09 16.77
CA ASN A 138 -23.01 7.97 15.79
C ASN A 138 -23.07 6.56 15.22
N PHE A 139 -23.43 5.59 16.06
CA PHE A 139 -23.49 4.20 15.66
C PHE A 139 -24.47 3.97 14.52
N SER A 140 -24.01 3.33 13.46
CA SER A 140 -24.86 2.84 12.38
C SER A 140 -24.34 1.51 11.82
N ILE A 141 -25.26 0.64 11.43
CA ILE A 141 -24.92 -0.67 10.87
C ILE A 141 -24.06 -0.55 9.62
N PRO A 142 -24.34 0.33 8.64
CA PRO A 142 -23.46 0.52 7.49
C PRO A 142 -22.04 0.94 7.87
N LEU A 143 -21.89 1.81 8.87
CA LEU A 143 -20.57 2.25 9.33
C LEU A 143 -19.80 1.11 10.00
N LEU A 144 -20.47 0.27 10.79
CA LEU A 144 -19.88 -0.93 11.38
C LEU A 144 -19.42 -1.92 10.31
N VAL A 145 -20.24 -2.17 9.28
CA VAL A 145 -19.87 -3.06 8.16
C VAL A 145 -18.63 -2.53 7.43
N ILE A 146 -18.57 -1.23 7.13
CA ILE A 146 -17.40 -0.60 6.50
C ILE A 146 -16.16 -0.75 7.40
N PHE A 147 -16.29 -0.50 8.70
CA PHE A 147 -15.19 -0.63 9.66
C PHE A 147 -14.62 -2.06 9.70
N VAL A 148 -15.49 -3.07 9.80
CA VAL A 148 -15.07 -4.48 9.76
C VAL A 148 -14.42 -4.84 8.42
N ALA A 149 -14.96 -4.36 7.30
CA ALA A 149 -14.40 -4.59 5.98
C ALA A 149 -13.01 -3.96 5.82
N LEU A 150 -12.78 -2.75 6.36
CA LEU A 150 -11.46 -2.10 6.34
C LEU A 150 -10.43 -2.90 7.15
N ILE A 151 -10.79 -3.39 8.34
CA ILE A 151 -9.91 -4.26 9.15
C ILE A 151 -9.61 -5.55 8.39
N ALA A 152 -10.61 -6.19 7.81
CA ALA A 152 -10.43 -7.43 7.05
C ALA A 152 -9.52 -7.22 5.83
N LEU A 153 -9.70 -6.12 5.08
CA LEU A 153 -8.83 -5.74 3.96
C LEU A 153 -7.40 -5.46 4.42
N MET A 154 -7.22 -4.81 5.57
CA MET A 154 -5.89 -4.53 6.12
C MET A 154 -5.18 -5.84 6.51
N VAL A 155 -5.86 -6.74 7.23
CA VAL A 155 -5.34 -8.07 7.59
C VAL A 155 -5.00 -8.87 6.33
N PHE A 156 -5.91 -8.94 5.36
CA PHE A 156 -5.66 -9.61 4.08
C PHE A 156 -4.44 -9.04 3.37
N ARG A 157 -4.26 -7.72 3.37
CA ARG A 157 -3.11 -7.05 2.76
C ARG A 157 -1.80 -7.44 3.43
N PHE A 158 -1.72 -7.40 4.75
CA PHE A 158 -0.48 -7.71 5.46
C PHE A 158 -0.13 -9.20 5.39
N PHE A 159 -1.09 -10.09 5.59
CA PHE A 159 -0.84 -11.53 5.69
C PHE A 159 -0.89 -12.28 4.34
N VAL A 160 -1.54 -11.74 3.33
CA VAL A 160 -1.65 -12.41 2.03
C VAL A 160 -0.93 -11.60 0.94
N ILE A 161 -1.33 -10.33 0.73
CA ILE A 161 -0.79 -9.58 -0.40
C ILE A 161 0.71 -9.30 -0.21
N PHE A 162 1.13 -8.76 0.92
CA PHE A 162 2.53 -8.43 1.12
C PHE A 162 3.39 -9.68 1.29
N THR A 163 3.00 -10.62 2.14
CA THR A 163 3.83 -11.77 2.46
C THR A 163 3.87 -12.83 1.37
N LYS A 164 2.77 -13.08 0.65
CA LYS A 164 2.68 -14.19 -0.32
C LYS A 164 2.70 -13.72 -1.79
N ILE A 165 2.20 -12.53 -2.10
CA ILE A 165 2.07 -12.08 -3.50
C ILE A 165 3.13 -11.04 -3.85
N ALA A 166 3.26 -9.97 -3.05
CA ALA A 166 4.09 -8.83 -3.40
C ALA A 166 5.55 -9.00 -2.96
N CYS A 167 5.81 -9.01 -1.65
CA CYS A 167 7.18 -8.92 -1.13
C CYS A 167 7.98 -10.21 -1.33
N LEU A 168 7.35 -11.38 -1.21
CA LEU A 168 8.02 -12.67 -1.36
C LEU A 168 8.70 -12.81 -2.74
N HIS A 169 8.02 -12.38 -3.80
CA HIS A 169 8.48 -12.46 -5.18
C HIS A 169 9.14 -11.19 -5.71
N CYS A 170 9.33 -10.18 -4.83
CA CYS A 170 9.86 -8.89 -5.23
C CYS A 170 11.40 -8.94 -5.39
N ARG A 171 11.91 -8.45 -6.52
CA ARG A 171 13.36 -8.33 -6.75
C ARG A 171 14.04 -7.35 -5.80
N ALA A 172 13.30 -6.37 -5.28
CA ALA A 172 13.81 -5.41 -4.32
C ALA A 172 13.82 -5.94 -2.87
N LYS A 173 13.34 -7.16 -2.58
CA LYS A 173 13.17 -7.67 -1.21
C LYS A 173 14.45 -7.63 -0.38
N TYR A 174 15.60 -7.86 -1.01
CA TYR A 174 16.89 -7.88 -0.33
C TYR A 174 17.37 -6.52 0.17
N ILE A 175 16.92 -5.43 -0.46
CA ILE A 175 17.26 -4.05 -0.10
C ILE A 175 16.08 -3.28 0.51
N CYS A 176 14.89 -3.90 0.55
CA CYS A 176 13.68 -3.28 1.07
C CYS A 176 13.58 -3.47 2.59
N PRO A 177 13.50 -2.39 3.39
CA PRO A 177 13.36 -2.49 4.83
C PRO A 177 12.10 -3.25 5.25
N GLN A 178 10.99 -3.02 4.55
CA GLN A 178 9.72 -3.70 4.84
C GLN A 178 9.77 -5.21 4.63
N ALA A 179 10.46 -5.68 3.60
CA ALA A 179 10.63 -7.12 3.40
C ALA A 179 11.38 -7.77 4.57
N GLY A 180 12.30 -7.02 5.19
CA GLY A 180 12.96 -7.43 6.42
C GLY A 180 12.00 -7.50 7.61
N GLN A 181 11.19 -6.46 7.82
CA GLN A 181 10.20 -6.41 8.90
C GLN A 181 9.13 -7.49 8.78
N MET A 182 8.78 -7.88 7.56
CA MET A 182 7.81 -8.96 7.28
C MET A 182 8.42 -10.37 7.28
N GLY A 183 9.74 -10.51 7.54
CA GLY A 183 10.42 -11.81 7.60
C GLY A 183 10.52 -12.52 6.24
N VAL A 184 10.27 -11.83 5.10
CA VAL A 184 10.29 -12.45 3.76
C VAL A 184 11.60 -12.23 3.01
N ARG A 185 12.59 -11.56 3.61
CA ARG A 185 13.87 -11.24 2.97
C ARG A 185 14.67 -12.49 2.63
N GLU A 186 14.65 -13.49 3.49
CA GLU A 186 15.45 -14.71 3.39
C GLU A 186 14.70 -15.88 2.72
N LEU A 187 13.39 -15.78 2.58
CA LEU A 187 12.55 -16.74 1.87
C LEU A 187 12.69 -16.52 0.36
#